data_41771753f91a61cbb6d59fb1af784f64
#
_entry.id   41771753f91a61cbb6d59fb1af784f64
#
_cell.length_a   1.000
_cell.length_b   1.000
_cell.length_c   1.000
_cell.angle_alpha   90.00
_cell.angle_beta   90.00
_cell.angle_gamma   90.00
#
_symmetry.space_group_name_H-M   'P 1'
#
loop_
_entity.id
_entity.type
_entity.pdbx_description
1 polymer ?
#
loop_
_entity_poly.entity_id
_entity_poly.type
_entity_poly.pdbx_seq_one_letter_code
_entity_poly.pdbx_strand_id
1 'polypeptide(L)'
;LEGTELTVDATTVSDEDVDAELDNLRARFGSLKPINRKAKTGDFLTIDLKAEIDGQEVDSVSGISYEIGKGNLLKGLDTALRGLKTDESATFTTTLAGGEHAGEEAEVTVKVTAAKQRELPEADDDFAQMASEFDTIEELREDLRKQVADRKTADQAIAARDALLEHLKSVVEFPVPEAVVEAQISQHLAAEGKEGDEEHAKEIRPDAEKAVVEQLLL
;
A
#
# COMPACT_ATOMS: atom_id res chain seq x y z
N LEU A 1 -29.80 -9.77 18.44
CA LEU A 1 -29.18 -8.52 17.99
C LEU A 1 -29.68 -7.26 18.68
N GLU A 2 -30.71 -7.35 19.52
CA GLU A 2 -31.19 -6.20 20.31
C GLU A 2 -30.09 -5.77 21.30
N GLY A 3 -29.67 -4.50 21.24
CA GLY A 3 -28.67 -3.94 22.15
C GLY A 3 -27.22 -4.12 21.71
N THR A 4 -26.95 -4.56 20.47
CA THR A 4 -25.60 -4.59 19.91
C THR A 4 -25.14 -3.15 19.61
N GLU A 5 -24.08 -2.71 20.27
CA GLU A 5 -23.41 -1.44 19.98
C GLU A 5 -22.13 -1.71 19.18
N LEU A 6 -22.00 -1.04 18.05
CA LEU A 6 -20.81 -1.10 17.20
C LEU A 6 -20.13 0.26 17.22
N THR A 7 -18.83 0.26 17.44
CA THR A 7 -18.00 1.48 17.39
C THR A 7 -17.28 1.55 16.06
N VAL A 8 -17.46 2.66 15.37
CA VAL A 8 -16.75 2.98 14.11
C VAL A 8 -16.15 4.38 14.21
N ASP A 9 -15.15 4.66 13.39
CA ASP A 9 -14.47 5.95 13.38
C ASP A 9 -15.44 7.09 13.00
N ALA A 10 -15.16 8.28 13.55
CA ALA A 10 -15.97 9.46 13.25
C ALA A 10 -15.72 9.97 11.82
N THR A 11 -16.76 10.51 11.19
CA THR A 11 -16.68 11.10 9.84
C THR A 11 -16.27 12.57 9.83
N THR A 12 -15.85 13.13 10.98
CA THR A 12 -15.40 14.52 11.08
C THR A 12 -14.17 14.75 10.21
N VAL A 13 -14.18 15.84 9.45
CA VAL A 13 -13.07 16.29 8.62
C VAL A 13 -12.31 17.37 9.34
N SER A 14 -11.03 17.18 9.56
CA SER A 14 -10.12 18.18 10.10
C SER A 14 -9.51 19.03 8.97
N ASP A 15 -8.91 20.16 9.33
CA ASP A 15 -8.17 20.96 8.36
C ASP A 15 -6.91 20.23 7.88
N GLU A 16 -6.30 19.40 8.72
CA GLU A 16 -5.17 18.53 8.33
C GLU A 16 -5.57 17.51 7.26
N ASP A 17 -6.78 16.97 7.31
CA ASP A 17 -7.28 16.07 6.26
C ASP A 17 -7.39 16.79 4.91
N VAL A 18 -7.87 18.04 4.92
CA VAL A 18 -7.99 18.89 3.73
C VAL A 18 -6.62 19.29 3.21
N ASP A 19 -5.69 19.67 4.10
CA ASP A 19 -4.32 20.01 3.74
C ASP A 19 -3.58 18.81 3.11
N ALA A 20 -3.76 17.61 3.66
CA ALA A 20 -3.18 16.41 3.11
C ALA A 20 -3.71 16.11 1.69
N GLU A 21 -5.01 16.29 1.44
CA GLU A 21 -5.59 16.08 0.11
C GLU A 21 -5.14 17.16 -0.87
N LEU A 22 -5.05 18.42 -0.43
CA LEU A 22 -4.50 19.52 -1.22
C LEU A 22 -3.04 19.26 -1.59
N ASP A 23 -2.21 18.77 -0.65
CA ASP A 23 -0.81 18.44 -0.91
C ASP A 23 -0.67 17.23 -1.86
N ASN A 24 -1.58 16.25 -1.79
CA ASN A 24 -1.67 15.17 -2.76
C ASN A 24 -1.97 15.71 -4.17
N LEU A 25 -2.88 16.66 -4.27
CA LEU A 25 -3.19 17.32 -5.55
C LEU A 25 -1.98 18.11 -6.06
N ARG A 26 -1.37 18.94 -5.21
CA ARG A 26 -0.16 19.71 -5.53
C ARG A 26 1.00 18.82 -5.98
N ALA A 27 1.13 17.62 -5.38
CA ALA A 27 2.19 16.67 -5.74
C ALA A 27 2.11 16.19 -7.20
N ARG A 28 0.91 16.19 -7.80
CA ARG A 28 0.73 15.83 -9.23
C ARG A 28 1.27 16.90 -10.17
N PHE A 29 1.32 18.15 -9.71
CA PHE A 29 1.85 19.30 -10.46
C PHE A 29 3.25 19.71 -10.00
N GLY A 30 3.82 18.97 -9.04
CA GLY A 30 5.14 19.25 -8.50
C GLY A 30 6.25 19.01 -9.51
N SER A 31 7.28 19.83 -9.44
CA SER A 31 8.52 19.69 -10.22
C SER A 31 9.61 19.01 -9.39
N LEU A 32 10.52 18.29 -10.06
CA LEU A 32 11.67 17.65 -9.40
C LEU A 32 12.89 18.56 -9.51
N LYS A 33 13.40 19.05 -8.37
CA LYS A 33 14.61 19.87 -8.30
C LYS A 33 15.79 19.09 -7.70
N PRO A 34 17.01 19.21 -8.28
CA PRO A 34 18.19 18.59 -7.72
C PRO A 34 18.47 19.08 -6.28
N ILE A 35 18.97 18.18 -5.44
CA ILE A 35 19.38 18.49 -4.07
C ILE A 35 20.83 18.11 -3.83
N ASN A 36 21.52 18.93 -2.99
CA ASN A 36 22.89 18.69 -2.54
C ASN A 36 22.97 18.36 -1.03
N ARG A 37 21.83 18.04 -0.41
CA ARG A 37 21.72 17.60 0.98
C ARG A 37 21.60 16.08 1.06
N LYS A 38 21.67 15.55 2.28
CA LYS A 38 21.34 14.16 2.56
C LYS A 38 19.90 13.85 2.18
N ALA A 39 19.70 12.71 1.55
CA ALA A 39 18.39 12.22 1.13
C ALA A 39 17.52 11.85 2.34
N LYS A 40 16.24 12.14 2.21
CA LYS A 40 15.19 11.85 3.21
C LYS A 40 13.98 11.19 2.55
N THR A 41 13.06 10.68 3.35
CA THR A 41 11.76 10.15 2.88
C THR A 41 11.04 11.20 2.02
N GLY A 42 10.52 10.78 0.86
CA GLY A 42 9.87 11.62 -0.14
C GLY A 42 10.81 12.22 -1.20
N ASP A 43 12.13 12.03 -1.07
CA ASP A 43 13.07 12.42 -2.12
C ASP A 43 13.12 11.36 -3.23
N PHE A 44 13.38 11.81 -4.45
CA PHE A 44 13.52 10.99 -5.65
C PHE A 44 15.00 10.79 -5.96
N LEU A 45 15.41 9.55 -5.94
CA LEU A 45 16.80 9.18 -6.24
C LEU A 45 16.88 8.44 -7.56
N THR A 46 17.97 8.66 -8.30
CA THR A 46 18.40 7.72 -9.31
C THR A 46 19.47 6.86 -8.66
N ILE A 47 19.31 5.56 -8.71
CA ILE A 47 20.15 4.61 -8.01
C ILE A 47 20.64 3.51 -8.96
N ASP A 48 21.84 3.01 -8.65
CA ASP A 48 22.38 1.77 -9.20
C ASP A 48 22.37 0.74 -8.07
N LEU A 49 21.93 -0.48 -8.38
CA LEU A 49 21.89 -1.61 -7.46
C LEU A 49 22.80 -2.71 -7.99
N LYS A 50 23.55 -3.32 -7.08
CA LYS A 50 24.37 -4.50 -7.34
C LYS A 50 24.12 -5.52 -6.25
N ALA A 51 23.71 -6.73 -6.61
CA ALA A 51 23.50 -7.83 -5.69
C ALA A 51 24.62 -8.86 -5.79
N GLU A 52 25.15 -9.29 -4.65
CA GLU A 52 26.19 -10.29 -4.53
C GLU A 52 25.78 -11.40 -3.55
N ILE A 53 26.04 -12.66 -3.94
CA ILE A 53 25.91 -13.84 -3.07
C ILE A 53 27.30 -14.49 -2.97
N ASP A 54 27.79 -14.69 -1.76
CA ASP A 54 29.13 -15.25 -1.49
C ASP A 54 30.26 -14.49 -2.22
N GLY A 55 30.09 -13.17 -2.41
CA GLY A 55 31.06 -12.31 -3.09
C GLY A 55 31.03 -12.42 -4.64
N GLN A 56 30.06 -13.11 -5.21
CA GLN A 56 29.85 -13.16 -6.64
C GLN A 56 28.64 -12.29 -7.01
N GLU A 57 28.83 -11.43 -8.03
CA GLU A 57 27.73 -10.62 -8.57
C GLU A 57 26.71 -11.55 -9.25
N VAL A 58 25.47 -11.50 -8.79
CA VAL A 58 24.35 -12.29 -9.32
C VAL A 58 23.37 -11.43 -10.09
N ASP A 59 23.28 -10.13 -9.78
CA ASP A 59 22.41 -9.20 -10.48
C ASP A 59 22.92 -7.76 -10.35
N SER A 60 22.70 -6.94 -11.37
CA SER A 60 22.97 -5.50 -11.33
C SER A 60 22.03 -4.72 -12.23
N VAL A 61 21.51 -3.62 -11.70
CA VAL A 61 20.60 -2.72 -12.42
C VAL A 61 21.02 -1.28 -12.16
N SER A 62 21.08 -0.48 -13.22
CA SER A 62 21.50 0.93 -13.13
C SER A 62 20.39 1.88 -13.58
N GLY A 63 20.42 3.10 -13.03
CA GLY A 63 19.53 4.18 -13.45
C GLY A 63 18.08 4.03 -12.99
N ILE A 64 17.82 3.26 -11.92
CA ILE A 64 16.48 3.11 -11.37
C ILE A 64 16.05 4.42 -10.70
N SER A 65 14.88 4.93 -11.07
CA SER A 65 14.23 6.03 -10.34
C SER A 65 13.45 5.49 -9.17
N TYR A 66 13.76 5.94 -7.96
CA TYR A 66 13.15 5.46 -6.72
C TYR A 66 12.76 6.62 -5.79
N GLU A 67 11.54 6.59 -5.26
CA GLU A 67 11.08 7.52 -4.21
C GLU A 67 11.26 6.86 -2.85
N ILE A 68 12.08 7.47 -1.98
CA ILE A 68 12.34 6.94 -0.63
C ILE A 68 11.05 6.94 0.19
N GLY A 69 10.71 5.79 0.76
CA GLY A 69 9.51 5.60 1.59
C GLY A 69 8.39 4.82 0.91
N LYS A 70 8.52 4.47 -0.37
CA LYS A 70 7.55 3.62 -1.06
C LYS A 70 7.63 2.14 -0.64
N GLY A 71 8.81 1.65 -0.27
CA GLY A 71 9.02 0.29 0.22
C GLY A 71 8.72 -0.84 -0.78
N ASN A 72 8.62 -0.53 -2.07
CA ASN A 72 8.11 -1.42 -3.11
C ASN A 72 9.20 -2.09 -3.97
N LEU A 73 10.48 -1.89 -3.66
CA LEU A 73 11.58 -2.47 -4.44
C LEU A 73 12.29 -3.59 -3.67
N LEU A 74 13.02 -3.24 -2.60
CA LEU A 74 13.74 -4.20 -1.76
C LEU A 74 13.56 -3.85 -0.27
N LYS A 75 13.39 -4.86 0.56
CA LYS A 75 13.30 -4.67 2.01
C LYS A 75 14.63 -4.12 2.54
N GLY A 76 14.59 -3.01 3.28
CA GLY A 76 15.78 -2.36 3.82
C GLY A 76 16.36 -1.25 2.93
N LEU A 77 15.99 -1.15 1.66
CA LEU A 77 16.48 -0.14 0.71
C LEU A 77 16.23 1.29 1.21
N ASP A 78 15.01 1.59 1.68
CA ASP A 78 14.68 2.90 2.22
C ASP A 78 15.59 3.32 3.38
N THR A 79 15.94 2.36 4.24
CA THR A 79 16.83 2.61 5.38
C THR A 79 18.27 2.86 4.91
N ALA A 80 18.73 2.10 3.92
CA ALA A 80 20.06 2.27 3.34
C ALA A 80 20.22 3.61 2.60
N LEU A 81 19.18 4.08 1.91
CA LEU A 81 19.19 5.32 1.14
C LEU A 81 19.08 6.58 2.00
N ARG A 82 18.40 6.50 3.16
CA ARG A 82 18.27 7.66 4.03
C ARG A 82 19.62 8.15 4.53
N GLY A 83 19.91 9.41 4.32
CA GLY A 83 21.14 10.05 4.76
C GLY A 83 22.29 9.99 3.75
N LEU A 84 22.14 9.29 2.63
CA LEU A 84 23.10 9.34 1.52
C LEU A 84 22.97 10.62 0.72
N LYS A 85 24.07 11.04 0.13
CA LYS A 85 24.14 12.10 -0.88
C LYS A 85 24.39 11.47 -2.26
N THR A 86 24.29 12.29 -3.28
CA THR A 86 24.75 11.93 -4.62
C THR A 86 26.20 11.44 -4.58
N ASP A 87 26.50 10.38 -5.33
CA ASP A 87 27.76 9.64 -5.41
C ASP A 87 28.16 8.82 -4.16
N GLU A 88 27.33 8.81 -3.11
CA GLU A 88 27.52 7.92 -1.96
C GLU A 88 26.85 6.57 -2.20
N SER A 89 27.37 5.54 -1.51
CA SER A 89 26.88 4.17 -1.57
C SER A 89 26.64 3.62 -0.16
N ALA A 90 25.72 2.67 -0.08
CA ALA A 90 25.51 1.88 1.13
C ALA A 90 25.30 0.42 0.74
N THR A 91 25.62 -0.47 1.67
CA THR A 91 25.44 -1.92 1.51
C THR A 91 24.51 -2.42 2.61
N PHE A 92 23.59 -3.30 2.24
CA PHE A 92 22.64 -3.93 3.18
C PHE A 92 22.30 -5.34 2.70
N THR A 93 21.86 -6.18 3.62
CA THR A 93 21.46 -7.57 3.33
C THR A 93 19.95 -7.65 3.17
N THR A 94 19.49 -8.34 2.14
CA THR A 94 18.06 -8.56 1.89
C THR A 94 17.83 -9.88 1.14
N THR A 95 16.60 -10.36 1.17
CA THR A 95 16.17 -11.51 0.36
C THR A 95 15.74 -11.02 -1.01
N LEU A 96 16.28 -11.62 -2.07
CA LEU A 96 15.92 -11.27 -3.44
C LEU A 96 14.48 -11.70 -3.75
N ALA A 97 13.69 -10.79 -4.31
CA ALA A 97 12.27 -11.01 -4.60
C ALA A 97 12.02 -11.70 -5.96
N GLY A 98 13.03 -11.83 -6.81
CA GLY A 98 12.88 -12.35 -8.17
C GLY A 98 14.21 -12.77 -8.80
N GLY A 99 14.15 -13.27 -10.05
CA GLY A 99 15.32 -13.79 -10.78
C GLY A 99 15.64 -15.25 -10.45
N GLU A 100 16.81 -15.72 -10.91
CA GLU A 100 17.27 -17.10 -10.67
C GLU A 100 17.58 -17.39 -9.22
N HIS A 101 17.85 -16.36 -8.41
CA HIS A 101 18.19 -16.42 -6.98
C HIS A 101 17.04 -15.92 -6.09
N ALA A 102 15.78 -15.98 -6.54
CA ALA A 102 14.62 -15.59 -5.75
C ALA A 102 14.52 -16.40 -4.45
N GLY A 103 14.39 -15.69 -3.31
CA GLY A 103 14.34 -16.29 -1.98
C GLY A 103 15.70 -16.45 -1.31
N GLU A 104 16.81 -16.22 -2.00
CA GLU A 104 18.15 -16.26 -1.42
C GLU A 104 18.51 -14.92 -0.77
N GLU A 105 19.32 -14.97 0.27
CA GLU A 105 19.86 -13.80 0.95
C GLU A 105 21.07 -13.27 0.18
N ALA A 106 21.03 -11.98 -0.17
CA ALA A 106 22.09 -11.32 -0.92
C ALA A 106 22.55 -10.05 -0.23
N GLU A 107 23.82 -9.73 -0.39
CA GLU A 107 24.37 -8.43 -0.05
C GLU A 107 24.15 -7.47 -1.22
N VAL A 108 23.38 -6.41 -0.98
CA VAL A 108 23.01 -5.44 -2.01
C VAL A 108 23.72 -4.13 -1.73
N THR A 109 24.55 -3.69 -2.69
CA THR A 109 25.16 -2.37 -2.70
C THR A 109 24.30 -1.43 -3.54
N VAL A 110 23.85 -0.33 -2.93
CA VAL A 110 23.13 0.75 -3.62
C VAL A 110 24.03 1.97 -3.74
N LYS A 111 24.11 2.56 -4.94
CA LYS A 111 24.78 3.83 -5.21
C LYS A 111 23.77 4.86 -5.66
N VAL A 112 23.82 6.06 -5.08
CA VAL A 112 23.00 7.20 -5.50
C VAL A 112 23.73 7.97 -6.60
N THR A 113 23.15 8.01 -7.80
CA THR A 113 23.73 8.75 -8.94
C THR A 113 23.11 10.13 -9.12
N ALA A 114 21.87 10.33 -8.69
CA ALA A 114 21.22 11.65 -8.63
C ALA A 114 20.22 11.69 -7.49
N ALA A 115 20.04 12.86 -6.92
CA ALA A 115 19.03 13.10 -5.87
C ALA A 115 18.22 14.37 -6.19
N LYS A 116 16.90 14.26 -6.10
CA LYS A 116 15.94 15.34 -6.37
C LYS A 116 14.88 15.38 -5.29
N GLN A 117 14.37 16.57 -4.99
CA GLN A 117 13.15 16.73 -4.17
C GLN A 117 11.98 17.17 -5.03
N ARG A 118 10.78 16.77 -4.65
CA ARG A 118 9.57 17.33 -5.24
C ARG A 118 9.32 18.71 -4.64
N GLU A 119 9.25 19.74 -5.47
CA GLU A 119 8.81 21.07 -5.09
C GLU A 119 7.35 21.21 -5.47
N LEU A 120 6.50 21.42 -4.47
CA LEU A 120 5.07 21.63 -4.67
C LEU A 120 4.82 23.06 -5.10
N PRO A 121 3.91 23.32 -6.07
CA PRO A 121 3.45 24.69 -6.37
C PRO A 121 2.84 25.32 -5.10
N GLU A 122 2.82 26.64 -5.02
CA GLU A 122 2.15 27.34 -3.92
C GLU A 122 0.64 27.01 -3.91
N ALA A 123 0.03 27.01 -2.73
CA ALA A 123 -1.41 26.73 -2.58
C ALA A 123 -2.15 28.06 -2.63
N ASP A 124 -2.29 28.63 -3.81
CA ASP A 124 -2.91 29.93 -4.10
C ASP A 124 -3.98 29.80 -5.20
N ASP A 125 -4.55 30.93 -5.57
CA ASP A 125 -5.61 30.99 -6.58
C ASP A 125 -5.10 30.58 -7.98
N ASP A 126 -3.83 30.89 -8.31
CA ASP A 126 -3.23 30.47 -9.57
C ASP A 126 -3.14 28.94 -9.64
N PHE A 127 -2.83 28.29 -8.50
CA PHE A 127 -2.85 26.83 -8.42
C PHE A 127 -4.28 26.27 -8.56
N ALA A 128 -5.26 26.87 -7.88
CA ALA A 128 -6.65 26.44 -7.98
C ALA A 128 -7.15 26.45 -9.43
N GLN A 129 -6.90 27.52 -10.16
CA GLN A 129 -7.27 27.69 -11.57
C GLN A 129 -6.52 26.71 -12.50
N MET A 130 -5.26 26.38 -12.18
CA MET A 130 -4.47 25.44 -12.96
C MET A 130 -4.89 23.98 -12.74
N ALA A 131 -5.23 23.62 -11.51
CA ALA A 131 -5.43 22.22 -11.07
C ALA A 131 -6.90 21.80 -11.01
N SER A 132 -7.85 22.73 -11.11
CA SER A 132 -9.28 22.49 -10.93
C SER A 132 -10.14 23.44 -11.77
N GLU A 133 -11.46 23.38 -11.59
CA GLU A 133 -12.44 24.29 -12.19
C GLU A 133 -12.75 25.52 -11.30
N PHE A 134 -12.09 25.64 -10.15
CA PHE A 134 -12.33 26.72 -9.18
C PHE A 134 -11.40 27.92 -9.42
N ASP A 135 -11.93 29.11 -9.14
CA ASP A 135 -11.20 30.35 -9.34
C ASP A 135 -10.31 30.70 -8.11
N THR A 136 -10.65 30.19 -6.93
CA THR A 136 -9.93 30.50 -5.68
C THR A 136 -9.51 29.24 -4.94
N ILE A 137 -8.45 29.37 -4.14
CA ILE A 137 -7.96 28.29 -3.30
C ILE A 137 -8.98 27.91 -2.21
N GLU A 138 -9.77 28.85 -1.73
CA GLU A 138 -10.83 28.62 -0.76
C GLU A 138 -11.93 27.71 -1.32
N GLU A 139 -12.36 27.95 -2.56
CA GLU A 139 -13.36 27.12 -3.24
C GLU A 139 -12.82 25.70 -3.45
N LEU A 140 -11.57 25.56 -3.89
CA LEU A 140 -10.91 24.27 -4.03
C LEU A 140 -10.84 23.53 -2.68
N ARG A 141 -10.47 24.20 -1.60
CA ARG A 141 -10.42 23.62 -0.24
C ARG A 141 -11.79 23.18 0.26
N GLU A 142 -12.84 23.93 -0.05
CA GLU A 142 -14.22 23.57 0.30
C GLU A 142 -14.66 22.29 -0.44
N ASP A 143 -14.33 22.18 -1.71
CA ASP A 143 -14.61 20.99 -2.51
C ASP A 143 -13.81 19.76 -2.01
N LEU A 144 -12.52 19.91 -1.74
CA LEU A 144 -11.70 18.86 -1.14
C LEU A 144 -12.26 18.42 0.23
N ARG A 145 -12.74 19.36 1.07
CA ARG A 145 -13.39 19.03 2.35
C ARG A 145 -14.62 18.15 2.13
N LYS A 146 -15.42 18.44 1.12
CA LYS A 146 -16.58 17.66 0.75
C LYS A 146 -16.21 16.26 0.27
N GLN A 147 -15.21 16.16 -0.61
CA GLN A 147 -14.71 14.88 -1.09
C GLN A 147 -14.17 14.00 0.07
N VAL A 148 -13.43 14.59 1.00
CA VAL A 148 -12.94 13.89 2.20
C VAL A 148 -14.10 13.43 3.09
N ALA A 149 -15.13 14.27 3.29
CA ALA A 149 -16.31 13.92 4.07
C ALA A 149 -17.08 12.74 3.44
N ASP A 150 -17.28 12.76 2.14
CA ASP A 150 -17.97 11.70 1.39
C ASP A 150 -17.17 10.39 1.48
N ARG A 151 -15.84 10.45 1.31
CA ARG A 151 -14.95 9.28 1.46
C ARG A 151 -15.02 8.71 2.88
N LYS A 152 -14.87 9.55 3.92
CA LYS A 152 -14.96 9.09 5.32
C LYS A 152 -16.32 8.48 5.64
N THR A 153 -17.40 8.99 5.06
CA THR A 153 -18.75 8.43 5.22
C THR A 153 -18.86 7.05 4.56
N ALA A 154 -18.30 6.89 3.37
CA ALA A 154 -18.26 5.60 2.68
C ALA A 154 -17.41 4.58 3.44
N ASP A 155 -16.23 4.99 3.91
CA ASP A 155 -15.33 4.14 4.72
C ASP A 155 -15.98 3.73 6.04
N GLN A 156 -16.71 4.65 6.70
CA GLN A 156 -17.48 4.35 7.91
C GLN A 156 -18.58 3.31 7.65
N ALA A 157 -19.30 3.40 6.54
CA ALA A 157 -20.31 2.42 6.18
C ALA A 157 -19.72 1.02 5.95
N ILE A 158 -18.54 0.96 5.31
CA ILE A 158 -17.80 -0.30 5.12
C ILE A 158 -17.35 -0.85 6.47
N ALA A 159 -16.73 -0.03 7.32
CA ALA A 159 -16.28 -0.43 8.65
C ALA A 159 -17.43 -0.90 9.55
N ALA A 160 -18.58 -0.23 9.48
CA ALA A 160 -19.79 -0.63 10.22
C ALA A 160 -20.32 -1.98 9.74
N ARG A 161 -20.35 -2.21 8.42
CA ARG A 161 -20.73 -3.50 7.84
C ARG A 161 -19.80 -4.62 8.30
N ASP A 162 -18.49 -4.38 8.20
CA ASP A 162 -17.49 -5.38 8.55
C ASP A 162 -17.52 -5.70 10.06
N ALA A 163 -17.67 -4.68 10.91
CA ALA A 163 -17.86 -4.87 12.35
C ALA A 163 -19.14 -5.65 12.68
N LEU A 164 -20.24 -5.40 11.95
CA LEU A 164 -21.48 -6.14 12.11
C LEU A 164 -21.30 -7.61 11.70
N LEU A 165 -20.64 -7.87 10.58
CA LEU A 165 -20.37 -9.23 10.11
C LEU A 165 -19.50 -10.01 11.11
N GLU A 166 -18.45 -9.38 11.63
CA GLU A 166 -17.61 -10.00 12.67
C GLU A 166 -18.40 -10.30 13.95
N HIS A 167 -19.25 -9.37 14.36
CA HIS A 167 -20.13 -9.61 15.50
C HIS A 167 -21.12 -10.75 15.24
N LEU A 168 -21.73 -10.79 14.06
CA LEU A 168 -22.64 -11.88 13.68
C LEU A 168 -21.95 -13.24 13.70
N LYS A 169 -20.73 -13.34 13.15
CA LYS A 169 -19.91 -14.56 13.21
C LYS A 169 -19.65 -15.03 14.64
N SER A 170 -19.51 -14.10 15.59
CA SER A 170 -19.22 -14.42 16.99
C SER A 170 -20.42 -14.89 17.79
N VAL A 171 -21.64 -14.47 17.42
CA VAL A 171 -22.87 -14.73 18.22
C VAL A 171 -23.85 -15.68 17.55
N VAL A 172 -23.72 -15.92 16.24
CA VAL A 172 -24.64 -16.81 15.50
C VAL A 172 -23.92 -18.12 15.19
N GLU A 173 -24.28 -19.16 15.93
CA GLU A 173 -23.93 -20.54 15.60
C GLU A 173 -25.02 -21.12 14.69
N PHE A 174 -24.68 -21.37 13.43
CA PHE A 174 -25.55 -22.14 12.55
C PHE A 174 -24.73 -23.26 11.86
N PRO A 175 -25.39 -24.40 11.58
CA PRO A 175 -24.70 -25.50 10.94
C PRO A 175 -24.30 -25.09 9.52
N VAL A 176 -22.99 -25.10 9.25
CA VAL A 176 -22.49 -24.87 7.89
C VAL A 176 -22.78 -26.11 7.06
N PRO A 177 -23.50 -26.01 5.92
CA PRO A 177 -23.82 -27.17 5.11
C PRO A 177 -22.54 -27.77 4.51
N GLU A 178 -22.22 -28.99 4.90
CA GLU A 178 -21.01 -29.71 4.46
C GLU A 178 -20.88 -29.73 2.94
N ALA A 179 -21.97 -29.95 2.22
CA ALA A 179 -21.97 -29.97 0.76
C ALA A 179 -21.52 -28.64 0.11
N VAL A 180 -21.78 -27.50 0.79
CA VAL A 180 -21.35 -26.18 0.29
C VAL A 180 -19.86 -25.97 0.55
N VAL A 181 -19.38 -26.42 1.70
CA VAL A 181 -17.93 -26.39 2.03
C VAL A 181 -17.14 -27.25 1.06
N GLU A 182 -17.59 -28.48 0.80
CA GLU A 182 -16.96 -29.38 -0.15
C GLU A 182 -16.94 -28.81 -1.59
N ALA A 183 -18.02 -28.15 -2.02
CA ALA A 183 -18.08 -27.48 -3.31
C ALA A 183 -17.06 -26.31 -3.38
N GLN A 184 -16.94 -25.51 -2.31
CA GLN A 184 -15.97 -24.40 -2.24
C GLN A 184 -14.53 -24.91 -2.29
N ILE A 185 -14.23 -25.99 -1.55
CA ILE A 185 -12.90 -26.63 -1.57
C ILE A 185 -12.58 -27.16 -2.97
N SER A 186 -13.53 -27.88 -3.59
CA SER A 186 -13.34 -28.42 -4.93
C SER A 186 -13.09 -27.33 -5.98
N GLN A 187 -13.82 -26.21 -5.89
CA GLN A 187 -13.63 -25.05 -6.76
C GLN A 187 -12.24 -24.40 -6.56
N HIS A 188 -11.79 -24.28 -5.33
CA HIS A 188 -10.47 -23.74 -5.03
C HIS A 188 -9.35 -24.63 -5.58
N LEU A 189 -9.41 -25.93 -5.31
CA LEU A 189 -8.45 -26.91 -5.82
C LEU A 189 -8.40 -26.93 -7.36
N ALA A 190 -9.56 -26.83 -8.02
CA ALA A 190 -9.63 -26.77 -9.47
C ALA A 190 -8.98 -25.49 -10.02
N ALA A 191 -9.16 -24.35 -9.36
CA ALA A 191 -8.53 -23.08 -9.74
C ALA A 191 -7.00 -23.11 -9.62
N GLU A 192 -6.47 -23.87 -8.66
CA GLU A 192 -5.03 -24.05 -8.45
C GLU A 192 -4.44 -25.23 -9.26
N GLY A 193 -5.25 -25.99 -9.96
CA GLY A 193 -4.80 -27.20 -10.69
C GLY A 193 -4.37 -28.34 -9.77
N LYS A 194 -4.88 -28.38 -8.52
CA LYS A 194 -4.60 -29.38 -7.48
C LYS A 194 -5.79 -30.32 -7.24
N GLU A 195 -6.56 -30.62 -8.27
CA GLU A 195 -7.73 -31.51 -8.17
C GLU A 195 -7.34 -32.86 -7.57
N GLY A 196 -8.01 -33.25 -6.46
CA GLY A 196 -7.77 -34.52 -5.78
C GLY A 196 -6.65 -34.49 -4.71
N ASP A 197 -6.08 -33.35 -4.40
CA ASP A 197 -5.12 -33.17 -3.30
C ASP A 197 -5.85 -33.12 -1.95
N GLU A 198 -5.94 -34.29 -1.28
CA GLU A 198 -6.64 -34.44 0.00
C GLU A 198 -5.91 -33.73 1.16
N GLU A 199 -4.58 -33.55 1.11
CA GLU A 199 -3.85 -32.84 2.14
C GLU A 199 -4.13 -31.32 2.05
N HIS A 200 -4.03 -30.77 0.86
CA HIS A 200 -4.35 -29.38 0.61
C HIS A 200 -5.83 -29.06 0.88
N ALA A 201 -6.74 -30.00 0.55
CA ALA A 201 -8.16 -29.88 0.89
C ALA A 201 -8.40 -29.73 2.40
N LYS A 202 -7.66 -30.45 3.24
CA LYS A 202 -7.74 -30.33 4.71
C LYS A 202 -7.19 -29.01 5.22
N GLU A 203 -6.11 -28.54 4.60
CA GLU A 203 -5.46 -27.28 4.97
C GLU A 203 -6.38 -26.07 4.71
N ILE A 204 -7.07 -26.03 3.56
CA ILE A 204 -7.96 -24.93 3.18
C ILE A 204 -9.37 -25.02 3.75
N ARG A 205 -9.78 -26.15 4.33
CA ARG A 205 -11.12 -26.35 4.90
C ARG A 205 -11.54 -25.26 5.88
N PRO A 206 -10.73 -24.84 6.86
CA PRO A 206 -11.14 -23.78 7.80
C PRO A 206 -11.46 -22.44 7.11
N ASP A 207 -10.73 -22.13 6.04
CA ASP A 207 -10.95 -20.91 5.27
C ASP A 207 -12.18 -21.02 4.37
N ALA A 208 -12.42 -22.21 3.80
CA ALA A 208 -13.63 -22.49 3.03
C ALA A 208 -14.89 -22.42 3.93
N GLU A 209 -14.84 -22.95 5.16
CA GLU A 209 -15.93 -22.86 6.14
C GLU A 209 -16.23 -21.40 6.49
N LYS A 210 -15.19 -20.57 6.73
CA LYS A 210 -15.37 -19.12 6.97
C LYS A 210 -16.04 -18.42 5.78
N ALA A 211 -15.56 -18.71 4.57
CA ALA A 211 -16.12 -18.11 3.36
C ALA A 211 -17.59 -18.47 3.16
N VAL A 212 -17.97 -19.74 3.43
CA VAL A 212 -19.38 -20.18 3.38
C VAL A 212 -20.21 -19.48 4.44
N VAL A 213 -19.70 -19.34 5.67
CA VAL A 213 -20.38 -18.57 6.74
C VAL A 213 -20.62 -17.12 6.32
N GLU A 214 -19.63 -16.46 5.74
CA GLU A 214 -19.76 -15.10 5.23
C GLU A 214 -20.83 -14.98 4.14
N GLN A 215 -20.85 -15.94 3.22
CA GLN A 215 -21.84 -15.97 2.14
C GLN A 215 -23.28 -16.22 2.64
N LEU A 216 -23.45 -16.95 3.75
CA LEU A 216 -24.76 -17.22 4.33
C LEU A 216 -25.27 -16.08 5.22
N LEU A 217 -24.38 -15.17 5.66
CA LEU A 217 -24.71 -13.99 6.46
C LEU A 217 -25.03 -12.74 5.62
N LEU A 218 -24.72 -12.74 4.34
CA LEU A 218 -25.00 -11.67 3.38
C LEU A 218 -26.33 -11.88 2.66
#